data_c0f6cf8e5c0bd93e0f84c8c4a1fb02e9
#
_entry.id   c0f6cf8e5c0bd93e0f84c8c4a1fb02e9
#
_cell.length_a   1.000
_cell.length_b   1.000
_cell.length_c   1.000
_cell.angle_alpha   90.00
_cell.angle_beta   90.00
_cell.angle_gamma   90.00
#
_symmetry.space_group_name_H-M   'P 1'
#
loop_
_entity.id
_entity.type
_entity.pdbx_description
1 polymer ?
#
loop_
_entity_poly.entity_id
_entity_poly.type
_entity_poly.pdbx_seq_one_letter_code
_entity_poly.pdbx_strand_id
1 'polypeptide(L)'
;MEQRDNMLHAELKSKIRKLWDKFWSGGISNPLQAIEQISYLMFMKKLEDKDVLNEQNAALKGIKFKSIFEGHKDCRWSEWSEYPSDKILAHVRDVVFPFMRGLGGDNTHYSNYMKDSSFSLPTASLLIEAVSIINDLHIKEQNQDTQGDIYEYLLSELTTAGKNGQFRTPRHIIKMMVELAKPELGDR
;
A
#
# COMPACT_ATOMS: atom_id res chain seq x y z
N MET A 1 23.01 12.05 -12.09
CA MET A 1 22.34 10.96 -11.41
C MET A 1 21.44 11.50 -10.29
N GLU A 2 21.94 12.38 -9.46
CA GLU A 2 21.25 13.03 -8.33
C GLU A 2 19.98 13.85 -8.70
N GLN A 3 19.97 14.54 -9.86
CA GLN A 3 18.82 15.31 -10.32
C GLN A 3 17.62 14.46 -10.79
N ARG A 4 17.85 13.24 -11.29
CA ARG A 4 16.76 12.33 -11.69
C ARG A 4 16.07 11.71 -10.49
N ASP A 5 16.82 11.32 -9.45
CA ASP A 5 16.24 10.79 -8.21
C ASP A 5 15.40 11.85 -7.49
N ASN A 6 15.83 13.10 -7.47
CA ASN A 6 15.09 14.18 -6.82
C ASN A 6 13.80 14.56 -7.56
N MET A 7 13.74 14.39 -8.88
CA MET A 7 12.55 14.68 -9.70
C MET A 7 11.49 13.56 -9.56
N LEU A 8 11.90 12.30 -9.55
CA LEU A 8 11.01 11.15 -9.27
C LEU A 8 10.40 11.23 -7.88
N HIS A 9 11.19 11.60 -6.87
CA HIS A 9 10.68 11.83 -5.52
C HIS A 9 9.66 12.98 -5.44
N ALA A 10 9.86 14.07 -6.16
CA ALA A 10 8.94 15.20 -6.16
C ALA A 10 7.60 14.85 -6.83
N GLU A 11 7.64 14.16 -7.96
CA GLU A 11 6.43 13.70 -8.67
C GLU A 11 5.64 12.70 -7.82
N LEU A 12 6.32 11.73 -7.24
CA LEU A 12 5.69 10.74 -6.36
C LEU A 12 5.03 11.40 -5.15
N LYS A 13 5.73 12.32 -4.48
CA LYS A 13 5.17 13.10 -3.37
C LYS A 13 3.94 13.89 -3.79
N SER A 14 3.96 14.50 -4.98
CA SER A 14 2.81 15.24 -5.51
C SER A 14 1.58 14.33 -5.71
N LYS A 15 1.78 13.15 -6.28
CA LYS A 15 0.70 12.17 -6.49
C LYS A 15 0.12 11.65 -5.15
N ILE A 16 0.99 11.35 -4.19
CA ILE A 16 0.55 10.90 -2.86
C ILE A 16 -0.17 12.01 -2.12
N ARG A 17 0.30 13.26 -2.22
CA ARG A 17 -0.40 14.41 -1.65
C ARG A 17 -1.78 14.58 -2.27
N LYS A 18 -1.89 14.43 -3.60
CA LYS A 18 -3.18 14.46 -4.29
C LYS A 18 -4.13 13.37 -3.77
N LEU A 19 -3.61 12.15 -3.54
CA LEU A 19 -4.38 11.06 -2.96
C LEU A 19 -4.85 11.41 -1.54
N TRP A 20 -3.97 11.97 -0.72
CA TRP A 20 -4.29 12.45 0.62
C TRP A 20 -5.39 13.50 0.62
N ASP A 21 -5.23 14.53 -0.23
CA ASP A 21 -6.21 15.61 -0.35
C ASP A 21 -7.59 15.09 -0.79
N LYS A 22 -7.62 14.06 -1.66
CA LYS A 22 -8.86 13.39 -2.09
C LYS A 22 -9.53 12.65 -0.95
N PHE A 23 -8.78 11.96 -0.10
CA PHE A 23 -9.34 11.29 1.07
C PHE A 23 -9.94 12.29 2.05
N TRP A 24 -9.23 13.39 2.29
CA TRP A 24 -9.70 14.45 3.17
C TRP A 24 -10.97 15.11 2.66
N SER A 25 -10.97 15.55 1.41
CA SER A 25 -12.15 16.16 0.77
C SER A 25 -13.30 15.18 0.54
N GLY A 26 -12.99 13.89 0.42
CA GLY A 26 -13.94 12.81 0.23
C GLY A 26 -14.64 12.33 1.51
N GLY A 27 -14.40 13.00 2.66
CA GLY A 27 -15.14 12.75 3.90
C GLY A 27 -14.41 11.91 4.95
N ILE A 28 -13.13 11.57 4.73
CA ILE A 28 -12.30 10.91 5.75
C ILE A 28 -11.54 11.97 6.56
N SER A 29 -12.14 12.43 7.65
CA SER A 29 -11.58 13.49 8.49
C SER A 29 -10.55 13.02 9.52
N ASN A 30 -10.43 11.71 9.73
CA ASN A 30 -9.41 11.14 10.60
C ASN A 30 -8.15 10.80 9.79
N PRO A 31 -7.02 11.47 10.03
CA PRO A 31 -5.79 11.23 9.30
C PRO A 31 -5.26 9.79 9.40
N LEU A 32 -5.40 9.15 10.57
CA LEU A 32 -4.99 7.75 10.75
C LEU A 32 -5.84 6.81 9.89
N GLN A 33 -7.15 7.04 9.84
CA GLN A 33 -8.06 6.29 8.99
C GLN A 33 -7.71 6.48 7.50
N ALA A 34 -7.38 7.71 7.08
CA ALA A 34 -6.95 7.95 5.69
C ALA A 34 -5.70 7.14 5.33
N ILE A 35 -4.66 7.15 6.18
CA ILE A 35 -3.44 6.35 5.98
C ILE A 35 -3.76 4.87 5.91
N GLU A 36 -4.61 4.39 6.81
CA GLU A 36 -5.00 2.99 6.89
C GLU A 36 -5.68 2.54 5.58
N GLN A 37 -6.68 3.29 5.11
CA GLN A 37 -7.39 2.97 3.87
C GLN A 37 -6.49 3.07 2.63
N ILE A 38 -5.61 4.07 2.54
CA ILE A 38 -4.61 4.19 1.48
C ILE A 38 -3.67 2.98 1.51
N SER A 39 -3.23 2.57 2.70
CA SER A 39 -2.33 1.41 2.87
C SER A 39 -2.98 0.12 2.39
N TYR A 40 -4.27 -0.08 2.66
CA TYR A 40 -5.01 -1.24 2.16
C TYR A 40 -5.07 -1.28 0.64
N LEU A 41 -5.39 -0.16 0.00
CA LEU A 41 -5.44 -0.10 -1.46
C LEU A 41 -4.06 -0.35 -2.09
N MET A 42 -3.01 0.26 -1.54
CA MET A 42 -1.64 0.02 -2.00
C MET A 42 -1.21 -1.43 -1.80
N PHE A 43 -1.63 -2.05 -0.71
CA PHE A 43 -1.36 -3.47 -0.45
C PHE A 43 -2.08 -4.38 -1.46
N MET A 44 -3.36 -4.12 -1.75
CA MET A 44 -4.12 -4.88 -2.77
C MET A 44 -3.43 -4.81 -4.12
N LYS A 45 -2.99 -3.62 -4.55
CA LYS A 45 -2.26 -3.43 -5.80
C LYS A 45 -0.95 -4.21 -5.82
N LYS A 46 -0.14 -4.08 -4.77
CA LYS A 46 1.14 -4.79 -4.64
C LYS A 46 0.99 -6.30 -4.61
N LEU A 47 -0.09 -6.78 -4.01
CA LEU A 47 -0.36 -8.21 -3.89
C LEU A 47 -0.48 -8.84 -5.27
N GLU A 48 -1.26 -8.22 -6.19
CA GLU A 48 -1.35 -8.68 -7.56
C GLU A 48 -0.04 -8.51 -8.33
N ASP A 49 0.64 -7.36 -8.19
CA ASP A 49 1.91 -7.12 -8.87
C ASP A 49 2.96 -8.17 -8.52
N LYS A 50 3.00 -8.58 -7.24
CA LYS A 50 3.87 -9.65 -6.77
C LYS A 50 3.46 -11.03 -7.29
N ASP A 51 2.16 -11.31 -7.34
CA ASP A 51 1.63 -12.58 -7.86
C ASP A 51 2.00 -12.74 -9.35
N VAL A 52 1.78 -11.70 -10.16
CA VAL A 52 2.15 -11.67 -11.59
C VAL A 52 3.67 -11.84 -11.78
N LEU A 53 4.49 -11.16 -10.98
CA LEU A 53 5.94 -11.31 -11.05
C LEU A 53 6.38 -12.73 -10.70
N ASN A 54 5.77 -13.35 -9.69
CA ASN A 54 6.08 -14.72 -9.29
C ASN A 54 5.65 -15.72 -10.39
N GLU A 55 4.51 -15.49 -11.06
CA GLU A 55 4.06 -16.29 -12.19
C GLU A 55 5.06 -16.24 -13.34
N GLN A 56 5.51 -15.03 -13.72
CA GLN A 56 6.51 -14.83 -14.76
C GLN A 56 7.85 -15.53 -14.41
N ASN A 57 8.31 -15.39 -13.17
CA ASN A 57 9.54 -16.04 -12.71
C ASN A 57 9.41 -17.58 -12.70
N ALA A 58 8.26 -18.11 -12.35
CA ALA A 58 8.01 -19.55 -12.40
C ALA A 58 7.98 -20.08 -13.83
N ALA A 59 7.37 -19.35 -14.76
CA ALA A 59 7.37 -19.68 -16.19
C ALA A 59 8.79 -19.72 -16.76
N LEU A 60 9.62 -18.72 -16.43
CA LEU A 60 11.03 -18.69 -16.84
C LEU A 60 11.84 -19.87 -16.31
N LYS A 61 11.51 -20.37 -15.11
CA LYS A 61 12.19 -21.50 -14.47
C LYS A 61 11.56 -22.86 -14.82
N GLY A 62 10.47 -22.88 -15.59
CA GLY A 62 9.75 -24.12 -15.94
C GLY A 62 9.08 -24.81 -14.75
N ILE A 63 8.76 -24.09 -13.67
CA ILE A 63 8.12 -24.64 -12.48
C ILE A 63 6.63 -24.28 -12.42
N LYS A 64 5.83 -25.16 -11.82
CA LYS A 64 4.41 -24.86 -11.59
C LYS A 64 4.25 -23.72 -10.61
N PHE A 65 3.41 -22.75 -10.95
CA PHE A 65 3.03 -21.63 -10.09
C PHE A 65 1.59 -21.82 -9.59
N LYS A 66 1.38 -21.51 -8.33
CA LYS A 66 0.04 -21.44 -7.74
C LYS A 66 -0.21 -19.99 -7.35
N SER A 67 -1.14 -19.34 -8.05
CA SER A 67 -1.54 -17.98 -7.74
C SER A 67 -2.26 -17.92 -6.39
N ILE A 68 -2.01 -16.84 -5.63
CA ILE A 68 -2.79 -16.55 -4.43
C ILE A 68 -4.26 -16.23 -4.75
N PHE A 69 -4.55 -15.83 -5.98
CA PHE A 69 -5.89 -15.54 -6.49
C PHE A 69 -6.56 -16.76 -7.14
N GLU A 70 -6.01 -17.98 -6.97
CA GLU A 70 -6.65 -19.18 -7.49
C GLU A 70 -8.02 -19.39 -6.85
N GLY A 71 -9.07 -19.41 -7.67
CA GLY A 71 -10.48 -19.44 -7.18
C GLY A 71 -11.05 -18.08 -6.77
N HIS A 72 -10.26 -17.01 -6.78
CA HIS A 72 -10.63 -15.66 -6.37
C HIS A 72 -10.17 -14.60 -7.38
N LYS A 73 -10.42 -14.84 -8.67
CA LYS A 73 -9.99 -13.94 -9.76
C LYS A 73 -10.59 -12.55 -9.63
N ASP A 74 -11.81 -12.47 -9.14
CA ASP A 74 -12.54 -11.24 -8.85
C ASP A 74 -11.95 -10.40 -7.71
N CYS A 75 -10.99 -10.94 -6.96
CA CYS A 75 -10.20 -10.21 -5.97
C CYS A 75 -8.93 -9.55 -6.55
N ARG A 76 -8.59 -9.80 -7.83
CA ARG A 76 -7.47 -9.14 -8.50
C ARG A 76 -7.75 -7.66 -8.69
N TRP A 77 -6.74 -6.83 -8.46
CA TRP A 77 -6.83 -5.40 -8.66
C TRP A 77 -7.26 -5.03 -10.08
N SER A 78 -6.68 -5.69 -11.10
CA SER A 78 -7.01 -5.49 -12.50
C SER A 78 -8.44 -5.84 -12.86
N GLU A 79 -9.08 -6.74 -12.13
CA GLU A 79 -10.47 -7.13 -12.36
C GLU A 79 -11.45 -6.15 -11.70
N TRP A 80 -11.38 -6.03 -10.36
CA TRP A 80 -12.37 -5.24 -9.66
C TRP A 80 -12.24 -3.73 -9.88
N SER A 81 -11.04 -3.22 -10.24
CA SER A 81 -10.85 -1.80 -10.53
C SER A 81 -11.64 -1.31 -11.75
N GLU A 82 -12.03 -2.22 -12.63
CA GLU A 82 -12.83 -1.95 -13.82
C GLU A 82 -14.36 -2.07 -13.55
N TYR A 83 -14.76 -2.39 -12.33
CA TYR A 83 -16.18 -2.52 -12.00
C TYR A 83 -16.90 -1.16 -12.03
N PRO A 84 -18.17 -1.14 -12.47
CA PRO A 84 -18.96 0.08 -12.48
C PRO A 84 -19.18 0.63 -11.06
N SER A 85 -19.39 1.93 -10.97
CA SER A 85 -19.47 2.69 -9.71
C SER A 85 -20.53 2.18 -8.73
N ASP A 86 -21.60 1.58 -9.21
CA ASP A 86 -22.66 0.99 -8.39
C ASP A 86 -22.25 -0.33 -7.71
N LYS A 87 -21.20 -1.00 -8.19
CA LYS A 87 -20.75 -2.30 -7.71
C LYS A 87 -19.40 -2.28 -7.00
N ILE A 88 -18.48 -1.43 -7.46
CA ILE A 88 -17.07 -1.48 -7.06
C ILE A 88 -16.89 -1.38 -5.54
N LEU A 89 -17.57 -0.43 -4.88
CA LEU A 89 -17.40 -0.20 -3.44
C LEU A 89 -17.88 -1.39 -2.60
N ALA A 90 -19.06 -1.91 -2.92
CA ALA A 90 -19.60 -3.08 -2.24
C ALA A 90 -18.73 -4.31 -2.46
N HIS A 91 -18.26 -4.54 -3.69
CA HIS A 91 -17.39 -5.67 -4.02
C HIS A 91 -16.06 -5.60 -3.26
N VAL A 92 -15.41 -4.44 -3.24
CA VAL A 92 -14.13 -4.29 -2.50
C VAL A 92 -14.35 -4.50 -0.99
N ARG A 93 -15.41 -3.94 -0.42
CA ARG A 93 -15.69 -4.05 1.00
C ARG A 93 -16.06 -5.48 1.42
N ASP A 94 -16.90 -6.16 0.63
CA ASP A 94 -17.56 -7.40 1.04
C ASP A 94 -16.89 -8.67 0.49
N VAL A 95 -16.01 -8.53 -0.53
CA VAL A 95 -15.33 -9.66 -1.19
C VAL A 95 -13.81 -9.49 -1.13
N VAL A 96 -13.26 -8.41 -1.72
CA VAL A 96 -11.80 -8.24 -1.85
C VAL A 96 -11.12 -8.05 -0.51
N PHE A 97 -11.68 -7.19 0.34
CA PHE A 97 -11.09 -6.90 1.65
C PHE A 97 -11.13 -8.10 2.60
N PRO A 98 -12.24 -8.87 2.73
CA PRO A 98 -12.26 -10.13 3.46
C PRO A 98 -11.26 -11.17 2.93
N PHE A 99 -11.15 -11.32 1.61
CA PHE A 99 -10.13 -12.17 0.99
C PHE A 99 -8.72 -11.76 1.42
N MET A 100 -8.37 -10.47 1.26
CA MET A 100 -7.08 -9.93 1.67
C MET A 100 -6.81 -10.20 3.16
N ARG A 101 -7.80 -9.98 4.02
CA ARG A 101 -7.71 -10.21 5.46
C ARG A 101 -7.44 -11.66 5.82
N GLY A 102 -7.96 -12.60 5.02
CA GLY A 102 -7.79 -14.06 5.20
C GLY A 102 -6.46 -14.63 4.74
N LEU A 103 -5.63 -13.87 3.98
CA LEU A 103 -4.40 -14.39 3.36
C LEU A 103 -3.35 -14.89 4.35
N GLY A 104 -3.35 -14.38 5.56
CA GLY A 104 -2.37 -14.74 6.58
C GLY A 104 -2.59 -16.10 7.24
N GLY A 105 -3.70 -16.76 7.00
CA GLY A 105 -4.12 -17.94 7.78
C GLY A 105 -4.44 -17.60 9.24
N ASP A 106 -4.84 -18.61 10.00
CA ASP A 106 -5.23 -18.42 11.40
C ASP A 106 -4.00 -18.25 12.32
N ASN A 107 -4.16 -17.41 13.35
CA ASN A 107 -3.17 -17.20 14.43
C ASN A 107 -1.80 -16.65 13.98
N THR A 108 -1.69 -15.98 12.84
CA THR A 108 -0.47 -15.28 12.45
C THR A 108 -0.47 -13.83 12.98
N HIS A 109 0.73 -13.19 13.00
CA HIS A 109 0.81 -11.76 13.30
C HIS A 109 -0.04 -10.92 12.35
N TYR A 110 -0.10 -11.32 11.07
CA TYR A 110 -0.91 -10.65 10.07
C TYR A 110 -2.41 -10.79 10.37
N SER A 111 -2.90 -11.99 10.64
CA SER A 111 -4.33 -12.21 10.94
C SER A 111 -4.77 -11.51 12.23
N ASN A 112 -3.91 -11.48 13.25
CA ASN A 112 -4.18 -10.75 14.48
C ASN A 112 -4.24 -9.24 14.26
N TYR A 113 -3.33 -8.68 13.44
CA TYR A 113 -3.34 -7.27 13.08
C TYR A 113 -4.56 -6.88 12.25
N MET A 114 -4.95 -7.73 11.30
CA MET A 114 -6.07 -7.46 10.39
C MET A 114 -7.45 -7.79 10.99
N LYS A 115 -7.50 -8.41 12.16
CA LYS A 115 -8.75 -8.91 12.78
C LYS A 115 -9.81 -7.83 12.94
N ASP A 116 -9.39 -6.65 13.42
CA ASP A 116 -10.27 -5.52 13.70
C ASP A 116 -10.29 -4.48 12.58
N SER A 117 -9.61 -4.79 11.47
CA SER A 117 -9.51 -3.90 10.32
C SER A 117 -10.80 -3.90 9.51
N SER A 118 -11.18 -2.72 8.99
CA SER A 118 -12.36 -2.55 8.15
C SER A 118 -12.06 -1.65 6.95
N PHE A 119 -12.69 -1.99 5.81
CA PHE A 119 -12.67 -1.14 4.65
C PHE A 119 -13.81 -0.14 4.73
N SER A 120 -13.48 1.14 4.90
CA SER A 120 -14.46 2.18 5.31
C SER A 120 -14.42 3.42 4.40
N LEU A 121 -14.12 3.25 3.10
CA LEU A 121 -14.28 4.34 2.14
C LEU A 121 -15.75 4.72 2.01
N PRO A 122 -16.08 6.04 2.08
CA PRO A 122 -17.46 6.47 2.15
C PRO A 122 -18.19 6.39 0.81
N THR A 123 -17.49 6.52 -0.32
CA THR A 123 -18.10 6.59 -1.65
C THR A 123 -17.32 5.83 -2.72
N ALA A 124 -18.05 5.33 -3.71
CA ALA A 124 -17.44 4.70 -4.89
C ALA A 124 -16.60 5.69 -5.71
N SER A 125 -17.00 6.96 -5.77
CA SER A 125 -16.24 8.00 -6.48
C SER A 125 -14.84 8.16 -5.87
N LEU A 126 -14.74 8.23 -4.54
CA LEU A 126 -13.45 8.32 -3.86
C LEU A 126 -12.59 7.08 -4.12
N LEU A 127 -13.19 5.88 -4.13
CA LEU A 127 -12.47 4.65 -4.46
C LEU A 127 -11.93 4.68 -5.89
N ILE A 128 -12.74 5.06 -6.87
CA ILE A 128 -12.33 5.15 -8.29
C ILE A 128 -11.20 6.18 -8.47
N GLU A 129 -11.31 7.35 -7.84
CA GLU A 129 -10.25 8.35 -7.88
C GLU A 129 -8.96 7.85 -7.23
N ALA A 130 -9.05 7.15 -6.10
CA ALA A 130 -7.92 6.56 -5.42
C ALA A 130 -7.24 5.48 -6.30
N VAL A 131 -8.02 4.59 -6.92
CA VAL A 131 -7.54 3.58 -7.86
C VAL A 131 -6.79 4.23 -9.02
N SER A 132 -7.34 5.28 -9.63
CA SER A 132 -6.70 6.01 -10.72
C SER A 132 -5.33 6.57 -10.30
N ILE A 133 -5.27 7.24 -9.14
CA ILE A 133 -4.02 7.81 -8.64
C ILE A 133 -3.00 6.71 -8.31
N ILE A 134 -3.43 5.61 -7.69
CA ILE A 134 -2.54 4.49 -7.34
C ILE A 134 -1.98 3.81 -8.60
N ASN A 135 -2.79 3.66 -9.65
CA ASN A 135 -2.31 3.16 -10.94
C ASN A 135 -1.22 4.07 -11.52
N ASP A 136 -1.39 5.40 -11.41
CA ASP A 136 -0.42 6.39 -11.88
C ASP A 136 0.89 6.42 -11.05
N LEU A 137 0.93 5.82 -9.87
CA LEU A 137 2.15 5.75 -9.07
C LEU A 137 3.22 4.83 -9.66
N HIS A 138 2.87 3.96 -10.62
CA HIS A 138 3.79 3.01 -11.27
C HIS A 138 4.67 2.23 -10.27
N ILE A 139 4.06 1.75 -9.19
CA ILE A 139 4.76 1.13 -8.05
C ILE A 139 5.64 -0.06 -8.47
N LYS A 140 5.29 -0.76 -9.57
CA LYS A 140 6.08 -1.88 -10.13
C LYS A 140 7.49 -1.50 -10.56
N GLU A 141 7.65 -0.29 -11.09
CA GLU A 141 8.90 0.21 -11.67
C GLU A 141 9.82 0.82 -10.62
N GLN A 142 9.33 0.94 -9.39
CA GLN A 142 10.03 1.62 -8.31
C GLN A 142 10.78 0.62 -7.42
N ASN A 143 11.93 1.03 -6.88
CA ASN A 143 12.73 0.23 -5.95
C ASN A 143 11.90 -0.21 -4.74
N GLN A 144 12.24 -1.36 -4.13
CA GLN A 144 11.56 -1.91 -2.94
C GLN A 144 11.45 -0.89 -1.77
N ASP A 145 12.32 0.11 -1.76
CA ASP A 145 12.38 1.16 -0.75
C ASP A 145 11.29 2.24 -0.91
N THR A 146 10.77 2.43 -2.13
CA THR A 146 9.78 3.49 -2.44
C THR A 146 8.48 3.36 -1.65
N GLN A 147 8.06 2.14 -1.32
CA GLN A 147 6.86 1.96 -0.49
C GLN A 147 7.08 2.42 0.95
N GLY A 148 8.28 2.16 1.48
CA GLY A 148 8.68 2.71 2.77
C GLY A 148 8.67 4.25 2.74
N ASP A 149 9.16 4.84 1.65
CA ASP A 149 9.18 6.29 1.46
C ASP A 149 7.77 6.89 1.35
N ILE A 150 6.87 6.23 0.64
CA ILE A 150 5.45 6.64 0.57
C ILE A 150 4.82 6.61 1.97
N TYR A 151 5.01 5.51 2.70
CA TYR A 151 4.44 5.38 4.05
C TYR A 151 5.04 6.41 5.01
N GLU A 152 6.34 6.65 4.95
CA GLU A 152 7.03 7.67 5.74
C GLU A 152 6.52 9.08 5.41
N TYR A 153 6.29 9.37 4.14
CA TYR A 153 5.68 10.63 3.71
C TYR A 153 4.26 10.80 4.25
N LEU A 154 3.40 9.78 4.14
CA LEU A 154 2.04 9.80 4.70
C LEU A 154 2.05 10.03 6.23
N LEU A 155 2.98 9.40 6.94
CA LEU A 155 3.16 9.63 8.38
C LEU A 155 3.67 11.05 8.69
N SER A 156 4.48 11.66 7.81
CA SER A 156 4.93 13.04 7.98
C SER A 156 3.79 14.06 7.85
N GLU A 157 2.80 13.78 7.01
CA GLU A 157 1.59 14.61 6.90
C GLU A 157 0.77 14.61 8.21
N LEU A 158 0.80 13.52 9.00
CA LEU A 158 0.19 13.50 10.35
C LEU A 158 0.83 14.51 11.29
N THR A 159 2.15 14.64 11.21
CA THR A 159 2.93 15.53 12.09
C THR A 159 2.63 17.00 11.76
N THR A 160 2.47 17.29 10.46
CA THR A 160 2.14 18.63 9.96
C THR A 160 0.71 19.05 10.34
N ALA A 161 -0.21 18.08 10.45
CA ALA A 161 -1.59 18.32 10.89
C ALA A 161 -1.75 18.55 12.41
N GLY A 162 -0.66 18.61 13.17
CA GLY A 162 -0.66 18.99 14.59
C GLY A 162 -1.24 17.95 15.55
N LYS A 163 -1.43 16.71 15.10
CA LYS A 163 -2.01 15.63 15.90
C LYS A 163 -1.04 14.45 16.01
N ASN A 164 -0.38 14.37 17.15
CA ASN A 164 0.55 13.33 17.63
C ASN A 164 2.02 13.53 17.27
N GLY A 165 2.76 14.08 18.26
CA GLY A 165 4.23 14.23 18.23
C GLY A 165 4.99 12.92 18.44
N GLN A 166 4.77 11.88 17.66
CA GLN A 166 5.73 10.78 17.58
C GLN A 166 6.85 11.19 16.64
N PHE A 167 7.99 11.54 17.23
CA PHE A 167 9.22 11.79 16.48
C PHE A 167 9.78 10.46 15.99
N ARG A 168 9.73 10.22 14.67
CA ARG A 168 10.50 9.13 14.07
C ARG A 168 11.95 9.59 13.90
N THR A 169 12.87 8.72 14.24
CA THR A 169 14.30 8.96 13.96
C THR A 169 14.51 9.10 12.45
N PRO A 170 15.07 10.21 11.95
CA PRO A 170 15.31 10.41 10.53
C PRO A 170 16.18 9.30 9.94
N ARG A 171 15.92 8.86 8.71
CA ARG A 171 16.65 7.76 8.06
C ARG A 171 18.16 7.91 8.05
N HIS A 172 18.67 9.13 7.82
CA HIS A 172 20.12 9.39 7.84
C HIS A 172 20.74 9.13 9.22
N ILE A 173 20.01 9.38 10.29
CA ILE A 173 20.44 9.06 11.66
C ILE A 173 20.39 7.53 11.87
N ILE A 174 19.32 6.86 11.42
CA ILE A 174 19.23 5.40 11.50
C ILE A 174 20.40 4.75 10.74
N LYS A 175 20.68 5.23 9.51
CA LYS A 175 21.80 4.75 8.70
C LYS A 175 23.13 4.94 9.42
N MET A 176 23.37 6.09 9.99
CA MET A 176 24.57 6.36 10.81
C MET A 176 24.65 5.40 12.00
N MET A 177 23.55 5.17 12.72
CA MET A 177 23.52 4.23 13.86
C MET A 177 23.83 2.80 13.41
N VAL A 178 23.27 2.34 12.28
CA VAL A 178 23.55 1.01 11.74
C VAL A 178 25.00 0.88 11.30
N GLU A 179 25.58 1.88 10.65
CA GLU A 179 26.99 1.89 10.25
C GLU A 179 27.95 1.88 11.46
N LEU A 180 27.58 2.53 12.57
CA LEU A 180 28.36 2.53 13.81
C LEU A 180 28.20 1.22 14.59
N ALA A 181 26.97 0.71 14.70
CA ALA A 181 26.68 -0.49 15.49
C ALA A 181 27.09 -1.78 14.76
N LYS A 182 27.12 -1.76 13.41
CA LYS A 182 27.41 -2.92 12.55
C LYS A 182 26.71 -4.21 13.03
N PRO A 183 25.36 -4.20 13.14
CA PRO A 183 24.63 -5.34 13.68
C PRO A 183 24.84 -6.58 12.81
N GLU A 184 25.01 -7.73 13.45
CA GLU A 184 25.15 -9.04 12.81
C GLU A 184 23.89 -9.88 12.97
N LEU A 185 23.71 -10.90 12.12
CA LEU A 185 22.61 -11.85 12.24
C LEU A 185 22.69 -12.58 13.58
N GLY A 186 21.72 -12.29 14.47
CA GLY A 186 21.67 -12.88 15.82
C GLY A 186 21.84 -11.88 16.95
N ASP A 187 22.20 -10.63 16.68
CA ASP A 187 22.22 -9.57 17.67
C ASP A 187 20.79 -9.28 18.18
N ARG A 188 20.69 -9.00 19.49
CA ARG A 188 19.43 -8.67 20.19
C ARG A 188 19.43 -7.24 20.70
#